data_dcb700a3d5eaa92094480728a3507bda
#
_entry.id   dcb700a3d5eaa92094480728a3507bda
#
_cell.length_a   1.000
_cell.length_b   1.000
_cell.length_c   1.000
_cell.angle_alpha   90.00
_cell.angle_beta   90.00
_cell.angle_gamma   90.00
#
_symmetry.space_group_name_H-M   'P 1'
#
loop_
_entity.id
_entity.type
_entity.pdbx_description
1 polymer ?
#
loop_
_entity_poly.entity_id
_entity_poly.type
_entity_poly.pdbx_seq_one_letter_code
_entity_poly.pdbx_strand_id
1 'polypeptide(L)'
;GMLALSRYPGERRIWWGDYVGVAPTAVEEIIRWASPVVYMRRTLTRDVELSGVSMAQGDKVTLWYCSGNRDEDRFTDPWRFDVRRNPNPHMGFGGGGAHFCLGANLARREIKVAFEELRRQVPDISATAEPARLFSAFIHGIKTLPVGWTRPR
;
A
#
# COMPACT_ATOMS: atom_id res chain seq x y z
N GLY A 1 -3.23 5.56 3.14
CA GLY A 1 -2.41 6.76 2.81
C GLY A 1 -2.62 7.89 3.81
N MET A 2 -3.86 8.36 3.98
CA MET A 2 -4.15 9.49 4.88
C MET A 2 -3.67 9.26 6.31
N LEU A 3 -3.92 8.08 6.88
CA LEU A 3 -3.42 7.73 8.21
C LEU A 3 -1.88 7.75 8.29
N ALA A 4 -1.20 7.21 7.27
CA ALA A 4 0.26 7.23 7.22
C ALA A 4 0.79 8.67 7.16
N LEU A 5 0.25 9.51 6.27
CA LEU A 5 0.65 10.92 6.16
C LEU A 5 0.34 11.74 7.44
N SER A 6 -0.67 11.33 8.21
CA SER A 6 -0.93 11.96 9.52
C SER A 6 0.10 11.56 10.58
N ARG A 7 0.54 10.28 10.56
CA ARG A 7 1.55 9.76 11.49
C ARG A 7 2.99 10.16 11.11
N TYR A 8 3.22 10.43 9.85
CA TYR A 8 4.52 10.84 9.29
C TYR A 8 4.44 12.23 8.65
N PRO A 9 4.28 13.30 9.46
CA PRO A 9 4.09 14.66 8.94
C PRO A 9 5.29 15.18 8.12
N GLY A 10 6.49 14.63 8.33
CA GLY A 10 7.66 14.88 7.49
C GLY A 10 7.44 14.42 6.04
N GLU A 11 6.95 13.22 5.87
CA GLU A 11 6.66 12.65 4.56
C GLU A 11 5.53 13.40 3.86
N ARG A 12 4.52 13.85 4.61
CA ARG A 12 3.47 14.72 4.08
C ARG A 12 4.05 16.05 3.58
N ARG A 13 4.92 16.71 4.34
CA ARG A 13 5.57 17.98 3.91
C ARG A 13 6.39 17.80 2.63
N ILE A 14 7.12 16.69 2.51
CA ILE A 14 7.89 16.35 1.30
C ILE A 14 6.96 16.26 0.10
N TRP A 15 5.90 15.46 0.19
CA TRP A 15 4.98 15.27 -0.93
C TRP A 15 4.18 16.54 -1.26
N TRP A 16 3.69 17.26 -0.24
CA TRP A 16 2.94 18.51 -0.45
C TRP A 16 3.82 19.62 -1.06
N GLY A 17 5.12 19.64 -0.76
CA GLY A 17 6.09 20.61 -1.30
C GLY A 17 6.41 20.40 -2.77
N ASP A 18 6.50 19.15 -3.22
CA ASP A 18 6.66 18.78 -4.64
C ASP A 18 5.66 17.66 -4.99
N TYR A 19 4.41 18.05 -5.12
CA TYR A 19 3.35 17.08 -5.36
C TYR A 19 3.55 16.29 -6.65
N VAL A 20 3.87 16.98 -7.73
CA VAL A 20 3.98 16.36 -9.07
C VAL A 20 5.20 15.44 -9.15
N GLY A 21 6.34 15.89 -8.65
CA GLY A 21 7.58 15.11 -8.69
C GLY A 21 7.56 13.89 -7.78
N VAL A 22 6.90 13.99 -6.62
CA VAL A 22 6.87 12.90 -5.63
C VAL A 22 5.67 11.96 -5.80
N ALA A 23 4.58 12.39 -6.45
CA ALA A 23 3.38 11.56 -6.61
C ALA A 23 3.63 10.16 -7.18
N PRO A 24 4.51 9.96 -8.17
CA PRO A 24 4.77 8.62 -8.71
C PRO A 24 5.28 7.63 -7.65
N THR A 25 6.18 8.06 -6.77
CA THR A 25 6.74 7.21 -5.70
C THR A 25 5.82 7.14 -4.49
N ALA A 26 5.17 8.25 -4.12
CA ALA A 26 4.26 8.30 -2.97
C ALA A 26 3.05 7.39 -3.14
N VAL A 27 2.48 7.30 -4.34
CA VAL A 27 1.35 6.40 -4.64
C VAL A 27 1.76 4.94 -4.47
N GLU A 28 2.91 4.53 -5.01
CA GLU A 28 3.42 3.17 -4.84
C GLU A 28 3.72 2.87 -3.36
N GLU A 29 4.28 3.82 -2.62
CA GLU A 29 4.55 3.64 -1.20
C GLU A 29 3.27 3.51 -0.35
N ILE A 30 2.22 4.24 -0.68
CA ILE A 30 0.90 4.08 -0.03
C ILE A 30 0.38 2.66 -0.26
N ILE A 31 0.49 2.14 -1.47
CA ILE A 31 0.03 0.78 -1.81
C ILE A 31 0.86 -0.28 -1.09
N ARG A 32 2.18 -0.14 -1.10
CA ARG A 32 3.09 -1.01 -0.33
C ARG A 32 2.75 -1.00 1.14
N TRP A 33 2.67 0.20 1.73
CA TRP A 33 2.44 0.41 3.16
C TRP A 33 1.10 -0.13 3.63
N ALA A 34 0.05 0.13 2.86
CA ALA A 34 -1.30 -0.31 3.18
C ALA A 34 -1.49 -1.82 3.00
N SER A 35 -0.82 -2.44 2.01
CA SER A 35 -1.04 -3.85 1.64
C SER A 35 -2.52 -4.23 1.69
N PRO A 36 -3.39 -3.62 0.84
CA PRO A 36 -4.85 -3.72 0.97
C PRO A 36 -5.36 -5.16 0.90
N VAL A 37 -4.76 -5.97 0.05
CA VAL A 37 -4.98 -7.42 -0.01
C VAL A 37 -3.90 -8.10 0.82
N VAL A 38 -4.32 -8.85 1.83
CA VAL A 38 -3.38 -9.47 2.78
C VAL A 38 -2.66 -10.65 2.15
N TYR A 39 -3.39 -11.51 1.43
CA TYR A 39 -2.84 -12.68 0.77
C TYR A 39 -3.66 -13.10 -0.45
N MET A 40 -3.04 -13.92 -1.28
CA MET A 40 -3.70 -14.68 -2.34
C MET A 40 -3.28 -16.14 -2.27
N ARG A 41 -4.17 -17.05 -2.68
CA ARG A 41 -3.91 -18.49 -2.72
C ARG A 41 -3.71 -18.97 -4.15
N ARG A 42 -2.81 -19.95 -4.31
CA ARG A 42 -2.60 -20.72 -5.54
C ARG A 42 -2.75 -22.21 -5.23
N THR A 43 -3.07 -22.96 -6.26
CA THR A 43 -3.01 -24.44 -6.23
C THR A 43 -1.92 -24.86 -7.19
N LEU A 44 -1.02 -25.70 -6.72
CA LEU A 44 0.08 -26.19 -7.55
C LEU A 44 -0.46 -27.11 -8.64
N THR A 45 -0.02 -26.91 -9.88
CA THR A 45 -0.37 -27.72 -11.04
C THR A 45 0.61 -28.86 -11.31
N ARG A 46 1.72 -28.88 -10.59
CA ARG A 46 2.78 -29.90 -10.61
C ARG A 46 3.55 -29.86 -9.31
N ASP A 47 4.36 -30.89 -9.06
CA ASP A 47 5.33 -30.88 -7.96
C ASP A 47 6.33 -29.76 -8.16
N VAL A 48 6.67 -29.04 -7.08
CA VAL A 48 7.60 -27.90 -7.07
C VAL A 48 8.48 -27.96 -5.84
N GLU A 49 9.73 -27.59 -5.98
CA GLU A 49 10.59 -27.26 -4.85
C GLU A 49 10.83 -25.75 -4.81
N LEU A 50 10.63 -25.15 -3.64
CA LEU A 50 10.88 -23.74 -3.40
C LEU A 50 11.64 -23.57 -2.10
N SER A 51 12.84 -22.99 -2.17
CA SER A 51 13.71 -22.74 -1.00
C SER A 51 13.94 -24.01 -0.15
N GLY A 52 14.13 -25.16 -0.79
CA GLY A 52 14.35 -26.44 -0.13
C GLY A 52 13.09 -27.12 0.42
N VAL A 53 11.92 -26.53 0.21
CA VAL A 53 10.64 -27.14 0.58
C VAL A 53 9.98 -27.78 -0.63
N SER A 54 9.80 -29.12 -0.58
CA SER A 54 9.08 -29.87 -1.61
C SER A 54 7.58 -29.75 -1.38
N MET A 55 6.85 -29.43 -2.45
CA MET A 55 5.40 -29.28 -2.45
C MET A 55 4.81 -30.10 -3.61
N ALA A 56 3.72 -30.82 -3.35
CA ALA A 56 3.09 -31.70 -4.32
C ALA A 56 2.06 -30.98 -5.19
N GLN A 57 1.78 -31.55 -6.35
CA GLN A 57 0.64 -31.16 -7.18
C GLN A 57 -0.66 -31.20 -6.35
N GLY A 58 -1.47 -30.16 -6.44
CA GLY A 58 -2.70 -30.02 -5.68
C GLY A 58 -2.56 -29.25 -4.37
N ASP A 59 -1.34 -29.07 -3.86
CA ASP A 59 -1.11 -28.30 -2.64
C ASP A 59 -1.57 -26.86 -2.78
N LYS A 60 -2.01 -26.28 -1.65
CA LYS A 60 -2.46 -24.89 -1.54
C LYS A 60 -1.32 -24.03 -1.00
N VAL A 61 -0.88 -23.10 -1.80
CA VAL A 61 0.17 -22.14 -1.43
C VAL A 61 -0.44 -20.76 -1.20
N THR A 62 -0.19 -20.18 -0.04
CA THR A 62 -0.64 -18.83 0.31
C THR A 62 0.51 -17.85 0.13
N LEU A 63 0.26 -16.82 -0.67
CA LEU A 63 1.20 -15.74 -0.96
C LEU A 63 0.83 -14.53 -0.10
N TRP A 64 1.60 -14.27 0.96
CA TRP A 64 1.35 -13.20 1.90
C TRP A 64 1.93 -11.88 1.39
N TYR A 65 1.10 -11.05 0.77
CA TYR A 65 1.52 -9.75 0.20
C TYR A 65 2.01 -8.78 1.27
N CYS A 66 1.39 -8.78 2.44
CA CYS A 66 1.83 -7.93 3.56
C CYS A 66 3.24 -8.30 4.04
N SER A 67 3.62 -9.58 4.03
CA SER A 67 4.98 -10.05 4.34
C SER A 67 5.95 -9.64 3.23
N GLY A 68 5.63 -9.95 1.97
CA GLY A 68 6.48 -9.57 0.83
C GLY A 68 6.71 -8.06 0.73
N ASN A 69 5.73 -7.24 1.12
CA ASN A 69 5.87 -5.78 1.16
C ASN A 69 6.71 -5.25 2.35
N ARG A 70 7.16 -6.15 3.22
CA ARG A 70 8.02 -5.87 4.39
C ARG A 70 9.29 -6.71 4.40
N ASP A 71 9.58 -7.39 3.31
CA ASP A 71 10.75 -8.24 3.13
C ASP A 71 12.04 -7.40 3.15
N GLU A 72 12.92 -7.67 4.10
CA GLU A 72 14.18 -6.95 4.31
C GLU A 72 15.21 -7.26 3.21
N ASP A 73 15.07 -8.39 2.52
CA ASP A 73 15.89 -8.72 1.35
C ASP A 73 15.49 -7.92 0.09
N ARG A 74 14.31 -7.29 0.12
CA ARG A 74 13.75 -6.52 -1.00
C ARG A 74 13.63 -5.04 -0.75
N PHE A 75 13.50 -4.64 0.51
CA PHE A 75 13.29 -3.25 0.90
C PHE A 75 14.25 -2.83 1.99
N THR A 76 15.02 -1.80 1.75
CA THR A 76 15.76 -1.11 2.82
C THR A 76 14.77 -0.42 3.73
N ASP A 77 14.90 -0.62 5.04
CA ASP A 77 13.99 -0.07 6.05
C ASP A 77 12.50 -0.31 5.72
N PRO A 78 12.04 -1.58 5.58
CA PRO A 78 10.69 -1.89 5.12
C PRO A 78 9.59 -1.36 6.05
N TRP A 79 9.92 -1.11 7.31
CA TRP A 79 9.04 -0.57 8.34
C TRP A 79 9.01 0.97 8.40
N ARG A 80 9.77 1.63 7.53
CA ARG A 80 9.72 3.07 7.33
C ARG A 80 8.75 3.39 6.19
N PHE A 81 7.84 4.32 6.43
CA PHE A 81 7.03 4.94 5.39
C PHE A 81 7.84 6.08 4.75
N ASP A 82 8.12 5.97 3.46
CA ASP A 82 8.94 6.92 2.71
C ASP A 82 8.30 7.22 1.35
N VAL A 83 7.73 8.40 1.19
CA VAL A 83 7.05 8.82 -0.05
C VAL A 83 7.98 8.92 -1.28
N ARG A 84 9.30 8.86 -1.08
CA ARG A 84 10.29 8.87 -2.15
C ARG A 84 10.94 7.50 -2.38
N ARG A 85 10.42 6.45 -1.76
CA ARG A 85 10.98 5.10 -1.90
C ARG A 85 11.10 4.71 -3.37
N ASN A 86 12.32 4.45 -3.80
CA ASN A 86 12.67 4.01 -5.14
C ASN A 86 13.99 3.20 -5.10
N PRO A 87 14.04 1.94 -5.59
CA PRO A 87 12.92 1.20 -6.17
C PRO A 87 11.86 0.79 -5.14
N ASN A 88 10.62 0.52 -5.60
CA ASN A 88 9.52 0.06 -4.77
C ASN A 88 8.81 -1.15 -5.41
N PRO A 89 9.46 -2.35 -5.41
CA PRO A 89 8.95 -3.55 -6.07
C PRO A 89 7.86 -4.24 -5.25
N HIS A 90 6.84 -3.50 -4.82
CA HIS A 90 5.79 -4.02 -3.96
C HIS A 90 4.84 -5.00 -4.66
N MET A 91 4.25 -5.88 -3.87
CA MET A 91 3.31 -6.91 -4.31
C MET A 91 1.83 -6.50 -4.18
N GLY A 92 1.54 -5.23 -3.92
CA GLY A 92 0.18 -4.75 -3.66
C GLY A 92 -0.81 -4.98 -4.81
N PHE A 93 -0.31 -5.15 -6.03
CA PHE A 93 -1.09 -5.50 -7.23
C PHE A 93 -0.84 -6.93 -7.73
N GLY A 94 -0.10 -7.72 -6.99
CA GLY A 94 0.37 -9.04 -7.40
C GLY A 94 1.73 -9.01 -8.08
N GLY A 95 2.29 -10.19 -8.34
CA GLY A 95 3.65 -10.40 -8.84
C GLY A 95 3.77 -10.50 -10.37
N GLY A 96 2.80 -10.04 -11.11
CA GLY A 96 2.77 -10.19 -12.58
C GLY A 96 1.97 -11.41 -13.05
N GLY A 97 1.99 -11.68 -14.36
CA GLY A 97 1.21 -12.74 -14.99
C GLY A 97 -0.26 -12.38 -15.21
N ALA A 98 -1.06 -13.38 -15.61
CA ALA A 98 -2.46 -13.20 -16.03
C ALA A 98 -3.38 -12.66 -14.91
N HIS A 99 -2.99 -12.79 -13.66
CA HIS A 99 -3.73 -12.32 -12.50
C HIS A 99 -3.17 -11.02 -11.89
N PHE A 100 -2.29 -10.31 -12.59
CA PHE A 100 -1.94 -8.96 -12.20
C PHE A 100 -3.20 -8.10 -12.10
N CYS A 101 -3.28 -7.23 -11.09
CA CYS A 101 -4.48 -6.44 -10.82
C CYS A 101 -4.92 -5.63 -12.04
N LEU A 102 -6.10 -5.94 -12.59
CA LEU A 102 -6.68 -5.23 -13.72
C LEU A 102 -6.91 -3.74 -13.42
N GLY A 103 -7.25 -3.42 -12.17
CA GLY A 103 -7.51 -2.07 -11.69
C GLY A 103 -6.27 -1.28 -11.27
N ALA A 104 -5.04 -1.81 -11.45
CA ALA A 104 -3.83 -1.17 -10.93
C ALA A 104 -3.62 0.27 -11.41
N ASN A 105 -3.86 0.54 -12.68
CA ASN A 105 -3.74 1.90 -13.24
C ASN A 105 -4.83 2.83 -12.75
N LEU A 106 -6.06 2.33 -12.61
CA LEU A 106 -7.17 3.11 -12.06
C LEU A 106 -6.92 3.46 -10.59
N ALA A 107 -6.52 2.49 -9.77
CA ALA A 107 -6.21 2.72 -8.35
C ALA A 107 -5.11 3.78 -8.17
N ARG A 108 -4.04 3.72 -8.97
CA ARG A 108 -2.97 4.73 -8.96
C ARG A 108 -3.50 6.13 -9.30
N ARG A 109 -4.36 6.19 -10.31
CA ARG A 109 -4.97 7.45 -10.72
C ARG A 109 -5.89 8.01 -9.64
N GLU A 110 -6.73 7.19 -9.06
CA GLU A 110 -7.66 7.58 -7.98
C GLU A 110 -6.89 8.09 -6.76
N ILE A 111 -5.86 7.37 -6.30
CA ILE A 111 -5.03 7.80 -5.16
C ILE A 111 -4.39 9.16 -5.48
N LYS A 112 -3.77 9.30 -6.66
CA LYS A 112 -3.14 10.54 -7.06
C LYS A 112 -4.14 11.70 -7.04
N VAL A 113 -5.27 11.59 -7.71
CA VAL A 113 -6.26 12.68 -7.82
C VAL A 113 -6.89 12.99 -6.46
N ALA A 114 -7.20 11.98 -5.65
CA ALA A 114 -7.76 12.19 -4.32
C ALA A 114 -6.81 13.00 -3.42
N PHE A 115 -5.51 12.67 -3.40
CA PHE A 115 -4.54 13.42 -2.61
C PHE A 115 -4.22 14.80 -3.18
N GLU A 116 -4.30 14.98 -4.51
CA GLU A 116 -4.20 16.30 -5.14
C GLU A 116 -5.31 17.24 -4.65
N GLU A 117 -6.54 16.75 -4.64
CA GLU A 117 -7.69 17.51 -4.16
C GLU A 117 -7.64 17.77 -2.65
N LEU A 118 -7.25 16.77 -1.85
CA LEU A 118 -7.06 16.96 -0.42
C LEU A 118 -6.00 18.03 -0.12
N ARG A 119 -4.86 17.98 -0.79
CA ARG A 119 -3.81 18.99 -0.65
C ARG A 119 -4.31 20.40 -1.03
N ARG A 120 -5.11 20.48 -2.09
CA ARG A 120 -5.62 21.77 -2.60
C ARG A 120 -6.68 22.38 -1.71
N GLN A 121 -7.61 21.55 -1.21
CA GLN A 121 -8.79 22.03 -0.49
C GLN A 121 -8.60 22.08 1.02
N VAL A 122 -7.88 21.12 1.58
CA VAL A 122 -7.69 20.95 3.04
C VAL A 122 -6.25 20.50 3.34
N PRO A 123 -5.26 21.35 3.06
CA PRO A 123 -3.83 20.98 3.11
C PRO A 123 -3.34 20.50 4.48
N ASP A 124 -4.01 20.89 5.54
CA ASP A 124 -3.71 20.55 6.92
C ASP A 124 -4.51 19.36 7.46
N ILE A 125 -5.34 18.71 6.60
CA ILE A 125 -6.14 17.53 7.00
C ILE A 125 -5.27 16.49 7.70
N SER A 126 -5.74 16.00 8.84
CA SER A 126 -5.02 14.99 9.63
C SER A 126 -5.99 14.08 10.35
N ALA A 127 -5.56 12.84 10.61
CA ALA A 127 -6.31 11.93 11.46
C ALA A 127 -6.33 12.48 12.90
N THR A 128 -7.52 12.50 13.51
CA THR A 128 -7.75 12.98 14.88
C THR A 128 -7.92 11.88 15.90
N ALA A 129 -8.12 10.63 15.43
CA ALA A 129 -8.22 9.44 16.27
C ALA A 129 -7.77 8.20 15.49
N GLU A 130 -7.64 7.08 16.20
CA GLU A 130 -7.35 5.79 15.59
C GLU A 130 -8.50 5.33 14.66
N PRO A 131 -8.17 4.67 13.55
CA PRO A 131 -9.18 4.21 12.61
C PRO A 131 -9.97 3.03 13.18
N ALA A 132 -11.25 2.95 12.88
CA ALA A 132 -11.98 1.69 12.97
C ALA A 132 -11.62 0.82 11.77
N ARG A 133 -11.12 -0.39 12.02
CA ARG A 133 -10.67 -1.30 10.97
C ARG A 133 -11.80 -2.24 10.55
N LEU A 134 -11.72 -2.67 9.30
CA LEU A 134 -12.57 -3.76 8.81
C LEU A 134 -12.14 -5.06 9.48
N PHE A 135 -13.09 -5.79 10.05
CA PHE A 135 -12.84 -7.14 10.53
C PHE A 135 -12.82 -8.12 9.35
N SER A 136 -11.63 -8.38 8.84
CA SER A 136 -11.42 -9.24 7.67
C SER A 136 -10.02 -9.84 7.71
N ALA A 137 -9.92 -11.13 7.46
CA ALA A 137 -8.63 -11.80 7.28
C ALA A 137 -8.02 -11.56 5.88
N PHE A 138 -8.84 -11.13 4.91
CA PHE A 138 -8.44 -11.00 3.51
C PHE A 138 -8.14 -9.56 3.09
N ILE A 139 -8.93 -8.60 3.58
CA ILE A 139 -8.78 -7.18 3.25
C ILE A 139 -8.29 -6.38 4.45
N HIS A 140 -7.13 -5.76 4.32
CA HIS A 140 -6.59 -4.82 5.30
C HIS A 140 -7.19 -3.43 5.10
N GLY A 141 -8.45 -3.28 5.48
CA GLY A 141 -9.25 -2.08 5.26
C GLY A 141 -9.43 -1.19 6.49
N ILE A 142 -9.67 0.08 6.23
CA ILE A 142 -10.16 1.06 7.21
C ILE A 142 -11.64 1.29 6.92
N LYS A 143 -12.49 1.07 7.93
CA LYS A 143 -13.93 1.30 7.84
C LYS A 143 -14.26 2.78 8.03
N THR A 144 -13.66 3.41 9.03
CA THR A 144 -13.79 4.84 9.31
C THR A 144 -12.46 5.39 9.81
N LEU A 145 -12.14 6.61 9.40
CA LEU A 145 -11.00 7.37 9.88
C LEU A 145 -11.48 8.77 10.27
N PRO A 146 -11.56 9.09 11.56
CA PRO A 146 -11.84 10.45 11.98
C PRO A 146 -10.73 11.40 11.53
N VAL A 147 -11.11 12.51 10.90
CA VAL A 147 -10.17 13.53 10.41
C VAL A 147 -10.63 14.91 10.81
N GLY A 148 -9.67 15.81 10.95
CA GLY A 148 -9.91 17.24 11.18
C GLY A 148 -9.05 18.09 10.26
N TRP A 149 -9.49 19.31 10.00
CA TRP A 149 -8.78 20.33 9.25
C TRP A 149 -9.22 21.72 9.69
N THR A 150 -8.41 22.74 9.41
CA THR A 150 -8.77 24.14 9.68
C THR A 150 -9.72 24.62 8.57
N ARG A 151 -10.91 25.07 8.95
CA ARG A 151 -11.82 25.68 7.97
C ARG A 151 -11.23 27.03 7.54
N PRO A 152 -11.16 27.32 6.23
CA PRO A 152 -10.86 28.68 5.80
C PRO A 152 -11.92 29.63 6.38
N ARG A 153 -11.47 30.74 6.91
CA ARG A 153 -12.38 31.83 7.36
C ARG A 153 -12.96 32.59 6.18
#